data_a2e6f682b7cb13cd508e124bc1ec91da
#
_entry.id   a2e6f682b7cb13cd508e124bc1ec91da
#
_cell.length_a   1.000
_cell.length_b   1.000
_cell.length_c   1.000
_cell.angle_alpha   90.00
_cell.angle_beta   90.00
_cell.angle_gamma   90.00
#
_symmetry.space_group_name_H-M   'P 1'
#
loop_
_entity.id
_entity.type
_entity.pdbx_description
1 polymer ?
#
loop_
_entity_poly.entity_id
_entity_poly.type
_entity_poly.pdbx_seq_one_letter_code
_entity_poly.pdbx_strand_id
1 'polypeptide(L)'
;LSILFVFLYHLKLFEFPGFIGVDIFFVLSGFLIINIVKRQCLNNSFSLLAFYNRRIRRIVPITLLVITATLFVGFYTLLPMDYIDLCKSAVSSLFFISNFYFWRTQNYFSDDTSLYPLIHTWSLGIEEQFYFTLIRLFALVQPSSGRTICRSWSPVNIWVRWR
;
A
#
# COMPACT_ATOMS: atom_id res chain seq x y z
N LEU A 1 12.66 9.27 3.91
CA LEU A 1 13.54 8.51 4.81
C LEU A 1 13.33 7.00 4.69
N SER A 2 12.09 6.46 4.82
CA SER A 2 11.80 5.00 4.73
C SER A 2 12.23 4.39 3.38
N ILE A 3 11.95 5.06 2.26
CA ILE A 3 12.39 4.63 0.91
C ILE A 3 13.92 4.60 0.81
N LEU A 4 14.61 5.55 1.44
CA LEU A 4 16.06 5.59 1.46
C LEU A 4 16.64 4.38 2.21
N PHE A 5 16.04 3.97 3.33
CA PHE A 5 16.44 2.77 4.08
C PHE A 5 16.29 1.49 3.24
N VAL A 6 15.16 1.34 2.55
CA VAL A 6 14.94 0.20 1.63
C VAL A 6 15.97 0.20 0.50
N PHE A 7 16.25 1.37 -0.08
CA PHE A 7 17.24 1.51 -1.16
C PHE A 7 18.66 1.18 -0.70
N LEU A 8 19.08 1.69 0.46
CA LEU A 8 20.41 1.40 1.04
C LEU A 8 20.58 -0.08 1.40
N TYR A 9 19.51 -0.75 1.84
CA TYR A 9 19.53 -2.18 2.06
C TYR A 9 19.78 -2.97 0.76
N HIS A 10 19.10 -2.62 -0.33
CA HIS A 10 19.31 -3.30 -1.62
C HIS A 10 20.69 -3.06 -2.22
N LEU A 11 21.33 -1.93 -1.88
CA LEU A 11 22.72 -1.66 -2.26
C LEU A 11 23.73 -2.44 -1.40
N LYS A 12 23.29 -3.25 -0.42
CA LYS A 12 24.14 -4.00 0.54
C LYS A 12 25.19 -3.12 1.24
N LEU A 13 24.92 -1.80 1.37
CA LEU A 13 25.82 -0.85 2.01
C LEU A 13 25.79 -0.94 3.55
N PHE A 14 24.70 -1.49 4.10
CA PHE A 14 24.54 -1.70 5.54
C PHE A 14 23.81 -3.01 5.79
N GLU A 15 24.24 -3.76 6.79
CA GLU A 15 23.56 -5.00 7.29
C GLU A 15 22.28 -4.68 8.09
N PHE A 16 21.54 -3.63 7.69
CA PHE A 16 20.27 -3.30 8.33
C PHE A 16 19.14 -4.16 7.72
N PRO A 17 18.24 -4.72 8.53
CA PRO A 17 17.12 -5.50 8.02
C PRO A 17 16.17 -4.57 7.23
N GLY A 18 16.13 -4.74 5.90
CA GLY A 18 15.36 -3.88 4.97
C GLY A 18 13.87 -3.86 5.21
N PHE A 19 13.31 -4.87 5.91
CA PHE A 19 11.89 -4.92 6.28
C PHE A 19 11.49 -3.79 7.22
N ILE A 20 12.40 -3.26 8.07
CA ILE A 20 12.11 -2.10 8.94
C ILE A 20 11.70 -0.87 8.12
N GLY A 21 12.30 -0.67 6.94
CA GLY A 21 11.91 0.43 6.04
C GLY A 21 10.46 0.31 5.56
N VAL A 22 9.98 -0.90 5.32
CA VAL A 22 8.60 -1.18 4.93
C VAL A 22 7.64 -0.94 6.09
N ASP A 23 7.99 -1.38 7.31
CA ASP A 23 7.18 -1.15 8.51
C ASP A 23 7.02 0.34 8.82
N ILE A 24 8.12 1.10 8.76
CA ILE A 24 8.09 2.56 8.91
C ILE A 24 7.20 3.19 7.84
N PHE A 25 7.28 2.70 6.60
CA PHE A 25 6.43 3.18 5.51
C PHE A 25 4.94 2.94 5.80
N PHE A 26 4.55 1.76 6.28
CA PHE A 26 3.17 1.46 6.65
C PHE A 26 2.65 2.34 7.79
N VAL A 27 3.45 2.56 8.83
CA VAL A 27 3.09 3.43 9.95
C VAL A 27 2.90 4.87 9.47
N LEU A 28 3.82 5.40 8.67
CA LEU A 28 3.75 6.77 8.14
C LEU A 28 2.56 6.94 7.19
N SER A 29 2.33 6.00 6.29
CA SER A 29 1.22 6.07 5.34
C SER A 29 -0.13 5.98 6.04
N GLY A 30 -0.28 5.09 7.03
CA GLY A 30 -1.46 5.01 7.88
C GLY A 30 -1.73 6.31 8.65
N PHE A 31 -0.70 6.88 9.28
CA PHE A 31 -0.79 8.15 9.99
C PHE A 31 -1.21 9.31 9.07
N LEU A 32 -0.59 9.42 7.89
CA LEU A 32 -0.92 10.47 6.93
C LEU A 32 -2.38 10.38 6.47
N ILE A 33 -2.87 9.19 6.16
CA ILE A 33 -4.24 9.00 5.68
C ILE A 33 -5.26 9.30 6.77
N ILE A 34 -5.04 8.82 7.99
CA ILE A 34 -5.92 9.13 9.12
C ILE A 34 -6.03 10.66 9.30
N ASN A 35 -4.91 11.38 9.20
CA ASN A 35 -4.91 12.84 9.30
C ASN A 35 -5.64 13.52 8.13
N ILE A 36 -5.48 13.02 6.90
CA ILE A 36 -6.20 13.55 5.72
C ILE A 36 -7.70 13.34 5.88
N VAL A 37 -8.14 12.13 6.23
CA VAL A 37 -9.54 11.79 6.44
C VAL A 37 -10.12 12.65 7.57
N LYS A 38 -9.41 12.77 8.70
CA LYS A 38 -9.82 13.63 9.83
C LYS A 38 -10.02 15.08 9.41
N ARG A 39 -9.07 15.67 8.67
CA ARG A 39 -9.19 17.06 8.18
C ARG A 39 -10.38 17.24 7.25
N GLN A 40 -10.60 16.31 6.34
CA GLN A 40 -11.72 16.38 5.40
C GLN A 40 -13.05 16.18 6.11
N CYS A 41 -13.12 15.33 7.13
CA CYS A 41 -14.30 15.20 7.98
C CYS A 41 -14.62 16.48 8.74
N LEU A 42 -13.62 17.12 9.37
CA LEU A 42 -13.82 18.37 10.11
C LEU A 42 -14.33 19.49 9.20
N ASN A 43 -13.93 19.51 7.94
CA ASN A 43 -14.36 20.49 6.94
C ASN A 43 -15.67 20.08 6.21
N ASN A 44 -16.33 18.99 6.61
CA ASN A 44 -17.51 18.42 5.95
C ASN A 44 -17.32 18.20 4.42
N SER A 45 -16.09 17.98 3.98
CA SER A 45 -15.71 17.83 2.56
C SER A 45 -15.26 16.42 2.20
N PHE A 46 -15.46 15.42 3.09
CA PHE A 46 -15.01 14.06 2.85
C PHE A 46 -15.85 13.37 1.77
N SER A 47 -15.19 12.98 0.70
CA SER A 47 -15.78 12.20 -0.38
C SER A 47 -14.91 10.96 -0.66
N LEU A 48 -15.50 9.78 -0.50
CA LEU A 48 -14.88 8.49 -0.79
C LEU A 48 -14.37 8.43 -2.24
N LEU A 49 -15.23 8.79 -3.17
CA LEU A 49 -14.93 8.75 -4.60
C LEU A 49 -13.75 9.66 -4.95
N ALA A 50 -13.73 10.87 -4.40
CA ALA A 50 -12.65 11.83 -4.63
C ALA A 50 -11.33 11.33 -4.00
N PHE A 51 -11.40 10.65 -2.87
CA PHE A 51 -10.23 10.05 -2.23
C PHE A 51 -9.61 8.96 -3.11
N TYR A 52 -10.42 7.96 -3.54
CA TYR A 52 -9.93 6.88 -4.40
C TYR A 52 -9.46 7.37 -5.76
N ASN A 53 -10.14 8.31 -6.38
CA ASN A 53 -9.75 8.85 -7.68
C ASN A 53 -8.35 9.51 -7.63
N ARG A 54 -8.05 10.26 -6.56
CA ARG A 54 -6.70 10.83 -6.37
C ARG A 54 -5.63 9.76 -6.22
N ARG A 55 -5.91 8.67 -5.51
CA ARG A 55 -4.96 7.57 -5.33
C ARG A 55 -4.76 6.77 -6.62
N ILE A 56 -5.83 6.36 -7.27
CA ILE A 56 -5.77 5.63 -8.54
C ILE A 56 -4.93 6.39 -9.56
N ARG A 57 -5.17 7.69 -9.72
CA ARG A 57 -4.40 8.52 -10.66
C ARG A 57 -2.92 8.64 -10.30
N ARG A 58 -2.54 8.40 -9.07
CA ARG A 58 -1.16 8.46 -8.60
C ARG A 58 -0.46 7.10 -8.68
N ILE A 59 -1.14 6.02 -8.29
CA ILE A 59 -0.52 4.70 -8.11
C ILE A 59 -0.60 3.88 -9.39
N VAL A 60 -1.75 3.82 -10.03
CA VAL A 60 -1.99 2.94 -11.19
C VAL A 60 -1.05 3.24 -12.37
N PRO A 61 -0.78 4.49 -12.78
CA PRO A 61 0.11 4.75 -13.91
C PRO A 61 1.53 4.24 -13.66
N ILE A 62 2.05 4.45 -12.45
CA ILE A 62 3.40 4.02 -12.07
C ILE A 62 3.46 2.48 -12.00
N THR A 63 2.47 1.85 -11.40
CA THR A 63 2.39 0.39 -11.31
C THR A 63 2.29 -0.25 -12.69
N LEU A 64 1.47 0.29 -13.58
CA LEU A 64 1.37 -0.17 -14.98
C LEU A 64 2.70 -0.03 -15.72
N LEU A 65 3.39 1.09 -15.56
CA LEU A 65 4.69 1.31 -16.18
C LEU A 65 5.71 0.27 -15.72
N VAL A 66 5.80 0.05 -14.40
CA VAL A 66 6.73 -0.95 -13.83
C VAL A 66 6.38 -2.35 -14.32
N ILE A 67 5.11 -2.76 -14.26
CA ILE A 67 4.67 -4.08 -14.73
C ILE A 67 4.98 -4.27 -16.21
N THR A 68 4.66 -3.28 -17.06
CA THR A 68 4.90 -3.37 -18.51
C THR A 68 6.39 -3.47 -18.81
N ALA A 69 7.21 -2.64 -18.14
CA ALA A 69 8.67 -2.69 -18.32
C ALA A 69 9.24 -4.05 -17.87
N THR A 70 8.77 -4.57 -16.73
CA THR A 70 9.23 -5.87 -16.22
C THR A 70 8.81 -7.02 -17.12
N LEU A 71 7.58 -7.02 -17.66
CA LEU A 71 7.12 -8.02 -18.63
C LEU A 71 7.92 -7.94 -19.92
N PHE A 72 8.22 -6.74 -20.40
CA PHE A 72 9.01 -6.54 -21.61
C PHE A 72 10.43 -7.10 -21.44
N VAL A 73 11.11 -6.77 -20.37
CA VAL A 73 12.46 -7.30 -20.08
C VAL A 73 12.41 -8.81 -19.85
N GLY A 74 11.45 -9.29 -19.05
CA GLY A 74 11.27 -10.71 -18.72
C GLY A 74 11.03 -11.58 -19.96
N PHE A 75 10.35 -11.06 -20.98
CA PHE A 75 10.14 -11.79 -22.24
C PHE A 75 11.45 -12.17 -22.95
N TYR A 76 12.50 -11.35 -22.84
CA TYR A 76 13.79 -11.62 -23.46
C TYR A 76 14.79 -12.34 -22.53
N THR A 77 14.57 -12.31 -21.23
CA THR A 77 15.57 -12.78 -20.24
C THR A 77 15.18 -14.05 -19.50
N LEU A 78 13.88 -14.32 -19.38
CA LEU A 78 13.38 -15.43 -18.56
C LEU A 78 13.09 -16.68 -19.42
N LEU A 79 13.19 -17.85 -18.78
CA LEU A 79 12.73 -19.11 -19.36
C LEU A 79 11.19 -19.08 -19.47
N PRO A 80 10.59 -19.85 -20.40
CA PRO A 80 9.14 -19.83 -20.62
C PRO A 80 8.32 -20.12 -19.37
N MET A 81 8.77 -20.99 -18.50
CA MET A 81 8.07 -21.34 -17.23
C MET A 81 8.11 -20.17 -16.25
N ASP A 82 9.28 -19.54 -16.07
CA ASP A 82 9.47 -18.38 -15.19
C ASP A 82 8.70 -17.17 -15.70
N TYR A 83 8.59 -17.01 -17.01
CA TYR A 83 7.80 -15.96 -17.64
C TYR A 83 6.30 -16.12 -17.36
N ILE A 84 5.78 -17.35 -17.36
CA ILE A 84 4.39 -17.62 -16.98
C ILE A 84 4.14 -17.19 -15.53
N ASP A 85 5.06 -17.47 -14.62
CA ASP A 85 4.92 -17.09 -13.23
C ASP A 85 5.08 -15.55 -13.04
N LEU A 86 5.93 -14.93 -13.84
CA LEU A 86 5.97 -13.47 -13.92
C LEU A 86 4.62 -12.88 -14.40
N CYS A 87 3.98 -13.46 -15.41
CA CYS A 87 2.67 -13.02 -15.88
C CYS A 87 1.59 -13.16 -14.79
N LYS A 88 1.58 -14.26 -14.03
CA LYS A 88 0.66 -14.45 -12.91
C LYS A 88 0.90 -13.41 -11.81
N SER A 89 2.15 -13.15 -11.47
CA SER A 89 2.51 -12.11 -10.49
C SER A 89 2.11 -10.71 -10.98
N ALA A 90 2.25 -10.42 -12.27
CA ALA A 90 1.82 -9.16 -12.88
C ALA A 90 0.30 -8.96 -12.77
N VAL A 91 -0.48 -9.99 -13.09
CA VAL A 91 -1.95 -9.95 -12.94
C VAL A 91 -2.34 -9.73 -11.48
N SER A 92 -1.73 -10.46 -10.53
CA SER A 92 -2.01 -10.29 -9.11
C SER A 92 -1.63 -8.90 -8.59
N SER A 93 -0.59 -8.29 -9.13
CA SER A 93 -0.16 -6.92 -8.80
C SER A 93 -1.13 -5.87 -9.33
N LEU A 94 -1.71 -6.07 -10.52
CA LEU A 94 -2.73 -5.17 -11.07
C LEU A 94 -4.00 -5.11 -10.21
N PHE A 95 -4.38 -6.23 -9.59
CA PHE A 95 -5.52 -6.31 -8.69
C PHE A 95 -5.17 -6.00 -7.22
N PHE A 96 -3.94 -5.62 -6.92
CA PHE A 96 -3.45 -5.36 -5.55
C PHE A 96 -3.63 -6.56 -4.59
N ILE A 97 -3.53 -7.78 -5.13
CA ILE A 97 -3.60 -9.05 -4.38
C ILE A 97 -2.29 -9.84 -4.45
N SER A 98 -1.20 -9.20 -4.83
CA SER A 98 0.13 -9.82 -4.97
C SER A 98 0.67 -10.38 -3.66
N ASN A 99 0.29 -9.83 -2.51
CA ASN A 99 0.60 -10.37 -1.18
C ASN A 99 0.07 -11.81 -1.01
N PHE A 100 -1.17 -12.10 -1.42
CA PHE A 100 -1.74 -13.46 -1.37
C PHE A 100 -1.09 -14.40 -2.39
N TYR A 101 -0.76 -13.88 -3.58
CA TYR A 101 -0.07 -14.66 -4.61
C TYR A 101 1.30 -15.11 -4.11
N PHE A 102 2.13 -14.19 -3.62
CA PHE A 102 3.45 -14.51 -3.12
C PHE A 102 3.43 -15.33 -1.83
N TRP A 103 2.45 -15.15 -0.97
CA TRP A 103 2.27 -15.98 0.20
C TRP A 103 1.97 -17.45 -0.14
N ARG A 104 1.23 -17.70 -1.23
CA ARG A 104 0.91 -19.07 -1.68
C ARG A 104 2.00 -19.73 -2.49
N THR A 105 2.74 -18.98 -3.28
CA THR A 105 3.72 -19.53 -4.23
C THR A 105 5.13 -19.56 -3.67
N GLN A 106 5.42 -18.76 -2.65
CA GLN A 106 6.73 -18.65 -2.06
C GLN A 106 6.68 -18.77 -0.55
N ASN A 107 7.63 -19.50 0.02
CA ASN A 107 8.04 -19.23 1.36
C ASN A 107 8.76 -17.88 1.32
N TYR A 108 8.12 -16.82 1.81
CA TYR A 108 8.58 -15.42 1.81
C TYR A 108 10.05 -15.22 2.28
N PHE A 109 10.58 -16.21 2.99
CA PHE A 109 11.95 -16.25 3.52
C PHE A 109 12.90 -17.16 2.73
N SER A 110 12.49 -17.72 1.56
CA SER A 110 13.41 -18.45 0.72
C SER A 110 14.39 -17.51 0.01
N ASP A 111 15.67 -17.85 0.01
CA ASP A 111 16.76 -17.02 -0.52
C ASP A 111 16.68 -16.76 -2.04
N ASP A 112 15.81 -17.46 -2.78
CA ASP A 112 15.66 -17.35 -4.23
C ASP A 112 14.62 -16.31 -4.69
N THR A 113 14.68 -15.11 -4.12
CA THR A 113 13.81 -13.98 -4.57
C THR A 113 14.21 -13.39 -5.92
N SER A 114 15.36 -13.78 -6.47
CA SER A 114 15.90 -13.28 -7.73
C SER A 114 15.02 -13.57 -8.96
N LEU A 115 14.23 -14.65 -8.91
CA LEU A 115 13.32 -15.06 -10.00
C LEU A 115 11.99 -14.30 -10.02
N TYR A 116 11.72 -13.47 -9.00
CA TYR A 116 10.43 -12.76 -8.86
C TYR A 116 10.60 -11.25 -8.83
N PRO A 117 10.82 -10.61 -9.98
CA PRO A 117 11.11 -9.18 -10.05
C PRO A 117 9.97 -8.28 -9.53
N LEU A 118 8.72 -8.77 -9.53
CA LEU A 118 7.56 -8.05 -8.99
C LEU A 118 7.26 -8.34 -7.52
N ILE A 119 8.15 -9.05 -6.80
CA ILE A 119 7.92 -9.41 -5.39
C ILE A 119 7.62 -8.18 -4.53
N HIS A 120 8.26 -7.04 -4.78
CA HIS A 120 8.08 -5.80 -4.02
C HIS A 120 6.66 -5.23 -4.06
N THR A 121 5.83 -5.67 -5.02
CA THR A 121 4.43 -5.23 -5.13
C THR A 121 3.53 -5.78 -4.02
N TRP A 122 4.01 -6.77 -3.22
CA TRP A 122 3.25 -7.31 -2.09
C TRP A 122 2.91 -6.22 -1.06
N SER A 123 3.84 -5.33 -0.77
CA SER A 123 3.65 -4.24 0.19
C SER A 123 2.60 -3.23 -0.31
N LEU A 124 2.58 -2.96 -1.61
CA LEU A 124 1.56 -2.12 -2.24
C LEU A 124 0.17 -2.77 -2.14
N GLY A 125 0.08 -4.10 -2.31
CA GLY A 125 -1.16 -4.85 -2.12
C GLY A 125 -1.72 -4.70 -0.70
N ILE A 126 -0.89 -4.88 0.33
CA ILE A 126 -1.29 -4.70 1.74
C ILE A 126 -1.73 -3.26 2.00
N GLU A 127 -1.00 -2.28 1.47
CA GLU A 127 -1.33 -0.86 1.65
C GLU A 127 -2.72 -0.53 1.09
N GLU A 128 -3.04 -0.94 -0.12
CA GLU A 128 -4.34 -0.66 -0.74
C GLU A 128 -5.49 -1.41 -0.05
N GLN A 129 -5.28 -2.65 0.39
CA GLN A 129 -6.25 -3.42 1.18
C GLN A 129 -6.53 -2.75 2.54
N PHE A 130 -5.49 -2.26 3.20
CA PHE A 130 -5.62 -1.51 4.46
C PHE A 130 -6.46 -0.24 4.25
N TYR A 131 -6.21 0.53 3.21
CA TYR A 131 -6.99 1.74 2.93
C TYR A 131 -8.44 1.43 2.61
N PHE A 132 -8.67 0.39 1.81
CA PHE A 132 -10.01 -0.04 1.48
C PHE A 132 -10.79 -0.44 2.73
N THR A 133 -10.18 -1.20 3.62
CA THR A 133 -10.79 -1.65 4.88
C THR A 133 -11.03 -0.47 5.83
N LEU A 134 -10.03 0.39 6.03
CA LEU A 134 -10.11 1.54 6.92
C LEU A 134 -11.21 2.50 6.50
N ILE A 135 -11.31 2.79 5.21
CA ILE A 135 -12.31 3.72 4.68
C ILE A 135 -13.70 3.11 4.71
N ARG A 136 -13.85 1.81 4.43
CA ARG A 136 -15.13 1.12 4.61
C ARG A 136 -15.58 1.13 6.07
N LEU A 137 -14.67 0.83 6.99
CA LEU A 137 -14.97 0.90 8.42
C LEU A 137 -15.42 2.30 8.82
N PHE A 138 -14.73 3.33 8.30
CA PHE A 138 -15.10 4.72 8.55
C PHE A 138 -16.48 5.06 7.99
N ALA A 139 -16.81 4.58 6.80
CA ALA A 139 -18.13 4.78 6.16
C ALA A 139 -19.26 4.05 6.91
N LEU A 140 -19.00 2.86 7.45
CA LEU A 140 -19.96 2.09 8.23
C LEU A 140 -20.22 2.69 9.61
N VAL A 141 -19.20 3.26 10.23
CA VAL A 141 -19.30 3.90 11.56
C VAL A 141 -19.94 5.30 11.44
N GLN A 142 -20.03 5.87 10.23
CA GLN A 142 -20.76 7.13 9.99
C GLN A 142 -22.27 6.81 9.86
N PRO A 143 -23.10 7.03 10.91
CA PRO A 143 -24.55 6.98 10.72
C PRO A 143 -24.96 8.06 9.71
N SER A 144 -26.04 7.80 8.98
CA SER A 144 -26.63 8.64 7.91
C SER A 144 -26.86 10.13 8.25
N SER A 145 -26.64 10.50 9.50
CA SER A 145 -26.55 11.86 9.98
C SER A 145 -25.07 12.28 10.12
N GLY A 146 -24.46 12.64 9.00
CA GLY A 146 -23.00 12.89 8.82
C GLY A 146 -22.33 13.95 9.71
N ARG A 147 -22.84 14.19 10.90
CA ARG A 147 -22.38 15.23 11.83
C ARG A 147 -21.77 14.71 13.13
N THR A 148 -22.04 13.46 13.52
CA THR A 148 -21.78 13.04 14.90
C THR A 148 -20.34 12.58 15.15
N ILE A 149 -19.71 11.86 14.22
CA ILE A 149 -18.34 11.33 14.42
C ILE A 149 -17.28 12.38 14.11
N CYS A 150 -17.45 13.18 13.08
CA CYS A 150 -16.52 14.27 12.79
C CYS A 150 -16.47 15.30 13.94
N ARG A 151 -17.59 15.49 14.66
CA ARG A 151 -17.67 16.37 15.83
C ARG A 151 -17.01 15.77 17.07
N SER A 152 -17.05 14.46 17.27
CA SER A 152 -16.36 13.75 18.36
C SER A 152 -14.83 13.80 18.29
N TRP A 153 -14.29 14.09 17.10
CA TRP A 153 -12.84 14.21 16.86
C TRP A 153 -12.35 15.66 16.86
N SER A 154 -13.15 16.61 17.33
CA SER A 154 -12.65 17.97 17.52
C SER A 154 -11.58 18.00 18.60
N PRO A 155 -10.45 18.70 18.41
CA PRO A 155 -9.35 18.75 19.38
C PRO A 155 -9.77 19.24 20.77
N VAL A 156 -10.88 19.97 20.85
CA VAL A 156 -11.43 20.49 22.11
C VAL A 156 -11.94 19.36 23.02
N ASN A 157 -12.44 18.24 22.44
CA ASN A 157 -13.01 17.15 23.27
C ASN A 157 -11.94 16.17 23.78
N ILE A 158 -10.72 16.16 23.22
CA ILE A 158 -9.64 15.29 23.67
C ILE A 158 -9.01 15.84 24.97
N TRP A 159 -8.89 17.16 25.09
CA TRP A 159 -8.32 17.79 26.29
C TRP A 159 -9.25 17.80 27.50
N VAL A 160 -10.57 17.76 27.28
CA VAL A 160 -11.57 17.75 28.39
C VAL A 160 -11.72 16.36 29.01
N ARG A 161 -11.30 15.28 28.34
CA ARG A 161 -11.46 13.91 28.84
C ARG A 161 -10.32 13.42 29.71
N TRP A 162 -9.24 14.23 29.88
CA TRP A 162 -8.06 13.91 30.70
C TRP A 162 -7.87 14.85 31.91
N ARG A 163 -8.94 15.56 32.33
CA ARG A 163 -8.95 16.27 33.63
C ARG A 163 -9.90 15.60 34.61
#